data_48d1c655ad94521df243e1c6a1840e1c
#
_entry.id   48d1c655ad94521df243e1c6a1840e1c
#
_cell.length_a   1.000
_cell.length_b   1.000
_cell.length_c   1.000
_cell.angle_alpha   90.00
_cell.angle_beta   90.00
_cell.angle_gamma   90.00
#
_symmetry.space_group_name_H-M   'P 1'
#
loop_
_entity.id
_entity.type
_entity.pdbx_description
1 polymer ?
#
loop_
_entity_poly.entity_id
_entity_poly.type
_entity_poly.pdbx_seq_one_letter_code
_entity_poly.pdbx_strand_id
1 'polypeptide(L)'
;PKAGKPLIELSEEEQWRLVKESGILKSPEKDESSYEEEEPEATPFSDEVFNALLLIIPFSSILLLMEILVRHQYGKEASLEVIMDRMLPGVPILSLFIFYTIRYKQDRRLQMLLFVLSTLVGSRMLYLWDNASFLVIMKQCPPLITIWIYTVVQLDLGAAVLSLSLVGCFVWWQDIRV
;
A
#
# COMPACT_ATOMS: atom_id res chain seq x y z
N PRO A 1 66.53 -0.14 13.70
CA PRO A 1 65.89 -1.17 12.90
C PRO A 1 65.79 -0.64 11.48
N LYS A 2 66.59 -1.23 10.58
CA LYS A 2 66.66 -0.86 9.17
C LYS A 2 65.38 -1.37 8.49
N ALA A 3 64.54 -0.48 7.94
CA ALA A 3 63.44 -0.82 7.05
C ALA A 3 64.04 -1.58 5.85
N GLY A 4 63.67 -2.85 5.68
CA GLY A 4 64.10 -3.65 4.54
C GLY A 4 63.57 -3.03 3.25
N LYS A 5 64.45 -2.93 2.26
CA LYS A 5 64.09 -2.53 0.90
C LYS A 5 63.01 -3.49 0.38
N PRO A 6 62.00 -3.01 -0.35
CA PRO A 6 61.01 -3.88 -0.96
C PRO A 6 61.71 -4.84 -1.92
N LEU A 7 61.38 -6.14 -1.83
CA LEU A 7 62.04 -7.23 -2.54
C LEU A 7 61.75 -7.23 -4.06
N ILE A 8 60.87 -6.40 -4.55
CA ILE A 8 60.50 -6.30 -5.96
C ILE A 8 60.24 -4.81 -6.28
N GLU A 9 61.13 -4.21 -7.06
CA GLU A 9 60.94 -2.89 -7.68
C GLU A 9 60.22 -3.09 -9.01
N LEU A 10 58.92 -3.17 -8.98
CA LEU A 10 58.08 -3.12 -10.19
C LEU A 10 57.92 -1.67 -10.62
N SER A 11 58.07 -1.41 -11.94
CA SER A 11 57.78 -0.09 -12.47
C SER A 11 56.32 0.27 -12.25
N GLU A 12 55.98 1.55 -12.13
CA GLU A 12 54.58 2.00 -11.92
C GLU A 12 53.65 1.48 -13.01
N GLU A 13 54.15 1.36 -14.24
CA GLU A 13 53.37 0.83 -15.36
C GLU A 13 53.03 -0.66 -15.20
N GLU A 14 53.96 -1.45 -14.67
CA GLU A 14 53.74 -2.87 -14.40
C GLU A 14 52.80 -3.07 -13.20
N GLN A 15 52.88 -2.22 -12.19
CA GLN A 15 51.95 -2.21 -11.07
C GLN A 15 50.50 -1.90 -11.55
N TRP A 16 50.34 -0.91 -12.38
CA TRP A 16 49.03 -0.55 -12.96
C TRP A 16 48.48 -1.65 -13.88
N ARG A 17 49.37 -2.36 -14.57
CA ARG A 17 48.97 -3.48 -15.44
C ARG A 17 48.47 -4.66 -14.62
N LEU A 18 49.17 -5.03 -13.55
CA LEU A 18 48.77 -6.09 -12.62
C LEU A 18 47.44 -5.76 -11.88
N VAL A 19 47.29 -4.51 -11.51
CA VAL A 19 46.04 -4.04 -10.87
C VAL A 19 44.87 -4.09 -11.84
N LYS A 20 45.05 -3.78 -13.12
CA LYS A 20 44.03 -3.94 -14.17
C LYS A 20 43.72 -5.41 -14.44
N GLU A 21 44.75 -6.26 -14.47
CA GLU A 21 44.63 -7.70 -14.76
C GLU A 21 44.00 -8.47 -13.61
N SER A 22 44.24 -8.03 -12.37
CA SER A 22 43.64 -8.62 -11.16
C SER A 22 42.15 -8.31 -11.00
N GLY A 23 41.60 -7.39 -11.77
CA GLY A 23 40.17 -7.01 -11.71
C GLY A 23 39.77 -6.32 -10.40
N ILE A 24 40.71 -6.00 -9.49
CA ILE A 24 40.43 -5.35 -8.20
C ILE A 24 39.95 -3.89 -8.39
N LEU A 25 40.37 -3.26 -9.48
CA LEU A 25 39.85 -1.96 -9.96
C LEU A 25 38.79 -2.12 -11.08
N LYS A 26 38.03 -3.20 -11.11
CA LYS A 26 36.64 -3.05 -11.53
C LYS A 26 35.97 -2.25 -10.40
N SER A 27 36.30 -0.95 -10.40
CA SER A 27 35.36 0.07 -9.99
C SER A 27 34.00 -0.39 -10.48
N PRO A 28 32.91 -0.28 -9.72
CA PRO A 28 31.61 -0.26 -10.34
C PRO A 28 31.62 0.99 -11.21
N GLU A 29 32.31 0.85 -12.37
CA GLU A 29 32.04 1.65 -13.54
C GLU A 29 30.57 1.35 -13.70
N LYS A 30 29.79 2.29 -13.20
CA LYS A 30 28.39 2.42 -13.45
C LYS A 30 28.09 1.71 -14.77
N ASP A 31 27.62 0.48 -14.67
CA ASP A 31 26.70 -0.04 -15.64
C ASP A 31 25.45 0.86 -15.55
N GLU A 32 25.61 2.10 -15.99
CA GLU A 32 24.53 3.02 -16.33
C GLU A 32 23.71 2.49 -17.51
N SER A 33 24.03 1.28 -17.98
CA SER A 33 23.32 0.59 -19.04
C SER A 33 22.58 -0.66 -18.59
N SER A 34 22.40 -0.87 -17.27
CA SER A 34 21.52 -1.90 -16.73
C SER A 34 20.71 -1.43 -15.53
N TYR A 35 20.41 -0.13 -15.40
CA TYR A 35 19.04 0.22 -15.18
C TYR A 35 18.35 0.05 -16.57
N GLU A 36 18.27 -1.14 -17.08
CA GLU A 36 17.06 -1.58 -17.64
C GLU A 36 16.06 -1.18 -16.57
N GLU A 37 15.36 -0.04 -16.80
CA GLU A 37 14.00 0.05 -16.35
C GLU A 37 13.51 -1.35 -16.68
N GLU A 38 13.39 -2.20 -15.64
CA GLU A 38 12.58 -3.40 -15.72
C GLU A 38 11.25 -2.82 -16.19
N GLU A 39 11.07 -2.77 -17.52
CA GLU A 39 9.73 -2.73 -18.07
C GLU A 39 9.04 -3.79 -17.25
N PRO A 40 7.97 -3.45 -16.51
CA PRO A 40 7.36 -4.40 -15.64
C PRO A 40 7.05 -5.60 -16.53
N GLU A 41 7.95 -6.59 -16.50
CA GLU A 41 7.69 -7.90 -17.07
C GLU A 41 6.35 -8.25 -16.51
N ALA A 42 5.36 -8.42 -17.40
CA ALA A 42 3.99 -8.71 -16.98
C ALA A 42 4.11 -9.83 -15.96
N THR A 43 4.07 -9.44 -14.67
CA THR A 43 4.34 -10.34 -13.56
C THR A 43 3.47 -11.57 -13.82
N PRO A 44 4.02 -12.77 -13.86
CA PRO A 44 3.25 -13.94 -14.21
C PRO A 44 1.99 -13.94 -13.33
N PHE A 45 0.85 -14.24 -13.89
CA PHE A 45 -0.46 -14.16 -13.23
C PHE A 45 -0.43 -14.73 -11.79
N SER A 46 0.45 -15.69 -11.56
CA SER A 46 0.75 -16.28 -10.25
C SER A 46 1.23 -15.25 -9.24
N ASP A 47 2.13 -14.33 -9.62
CA ASP A 47 2.68 -13.33 -8.73
C ASP A 47 1.66 -12.21 -8.43
N GLU A 48 0.84 -11.86 -9.43
CA GLU A 48 -0.28 -10.94 -9.22
C GLU A 48 -1.28 -11.50 -8.21
N VAL A 49 -1.64 -12.77 -8.36
CA VAL A 49 -2.55 -13.47 -7.42
C VAL A 49 -1.92 -13.58 -6.03
N PHE A 50 -0.64 -13.91 -5.93
CA PHE A 50 0.07 -13.99 -4.65
C PHE A 50 0.09 -12.63 -3.93
N ASN A 51 0.43 -11.56 -4.64
CA ASN A 51 0.42 -10.20 -4.10
C ASN A 51 -0.99 -9.75 -3.68
N ALA A 52 -2.00 -10.16 -4.44
CA ALA A 52 -3.39 -9.90 -4.09
C ALA A 52 -3.78 -10.63 -2.80
N LEU A 53 -3.45 -11.92 -2.66
CA LEU A 53 -3.73 -12.70 -1.45
C LEU A 53 -3.05 -12.12 -0.20
N LEU A 54 -1.80 -11.64 -0.34
CA LEU A 54 -1.06 -10.97 0.73
C LEU A 54 -1.81 -9.74 1.29
N LEU A 55 -2.57 -9.03 0.46
CA LEU A 55 -3.39 -7.90 0.89
C LEU A 55 -4.82 -8.31 1.28
N ILE A 56 -5.41 -9.29 0.60
CA ILE A 56 -6.77 -9.74 0.90
C ILE A 56 -6.89 -10.26 2.34
N ILE A 57 -5.92 -11.04 2.81
CA ILE A 57 -5.94 -11.62 4.16
C ILE A 57 -6.00 -10.53 5.25
N PRO A 58 -5.07 -9.56 5.32
CA PRO A 58 -5.12 -8.53 6.36
C PRO A 58 -6.34 -7.61 6.22
N PHE A 59 -6.75 -7.25 5.00
CA PHE A 59 -7.92 -6.39 4.82
C PHE A 59 -9.25 -7.09 5.13
N SER A 60 -9.35 -8.39 4.86
CA SER A 60 -10.49 -9.20 5.32
C SER A 60 -10.54 -9.28 6.86
N SER A 61 -9.38 -9.37 7.51
CA SER A 61 -9.30 -9.35 8.97
C SER A 61 -9.70 -7.98 9.55
N ILE A 62 -9.32 -6.88 8.87
CA ILE A 62 -9.75 -5.53 9.25
C ILE A 62 -11.27 -5.38 9.08
N LEU A 63 -11.83 -5.89 7.99
CA LEU A 63 -13.28 -5.87 7.77
C LEU A 63 -14.02 -6.61 8.88
N LEU A 64 -13.57 -7.81 9.23
CA LEU A 64 -14.12 -8.60 10.33
C LEU A 64 -14.00 -7.85 11.68
N LEU A 65 -12.83 -7.30 11.97
CA LEU A 65 -12.57 -6.54 13.18
C LEU A 65 -13.51 -5.33 13.29
N MET A 66 -13.68 -4.58 12.20
CA MET A 66 -14.56 -3.42 12.17
C MET A 66 -16.04 -3.81 12.34
N GLU A 67 -16.48 -4.92 11.76
CA GLU A 67 -17.84 -5.43 11.96
C GLU A 67 -18.10 -5.76 13.44
N ILE A 68 -17.14 -6.43 14.11
CA ILE A 68 -17.23 -6.76 15.53
C ILE A 68 -17.20 -5.49 16.40
N LEU A 69 -16.24 -4.59 16.14
CA LEU A 69 -16.07 -3.35 16.91
C LEU A 69 -17.30 -2.44 16.87
N VAL A 70 -17.82 -2.19 15.67
CA VAL A 70 -19.02 -1.34 15.50
C VAL A 70 -20.22 -1.95 16.20
N ARG A 71 -20.41 -3.27 16.12
CA ARG A 71 -21.50 -3.95 16.87
C ARG A 71 -21.31 -3.85 18.37
N HIS A 72 -20.11 -4.09 18.85
CA HIS A 72 -19.79 -4.00 20.28
C HIS A 72 -20.03 -2.58 20.81
N GLN A 73 -19.69 -1.54 20.04
CA GLN A 73 -19.91 -0.14 20.42
C GLN A 73 -21.39 0.17 20.62
N TYR A 74 -22.28 -0.46 19.85
CA TYR A 74 -23.74 -0.28 19.97
C TYR A 74 -24.42 -1.34 20.85
N GLY A 75 -23.66 -2.10 21.63
CA GLY A 75 -24.20 -3.11 22.57
C GLY A 75 -24.94 -4.26 21.90
N LYS A 76 -24.62 -4.56 20.62
CA LYS A 76 -25.19 -5.69 19.90
C LYS A 76 -24.22 -6.87 19.94
N GLU A 77 -24.76 -8.04 20.22
CA GLU A 77 -23.95 -9.26 20.16
C GLU A 77 -23.54 -9.55 18.70
N ALA A 78 -22.27 -9.86 18.52
CA ALA A 78 -21.71 -10.26 17.24
C ALA A 78 -21.97 -11.76 17.04
N SER A 79 -23.22 -12.16 16.76
CA SER A 79 -23.53 -13.52 16.39
C SER A 79 -22.79 -13.95 15.15
N LEU A 80 -22.22 -15.15 15.14
CA LEU A 80 -21.49 -15.72 14.00
C LEU A 80 -22.33 -15.73 12.73
N GLU A 81 -23.62 -16.00 12.84
CA GLU A 81 -24.54 -16.03 11.71
C GLU A 81 -24.63 -14.67 11.01
N VAL A 82 -24.76 -13.60 11.78
CA VAL A 82 -24.84 -12.23 11.24
C VAL A 82 -23.50 -11.75 10.68
N ILE A 83 -22.38 -12.18 11.27
CA ILE A 83 -21.04 -11.88 10.75
C ILE A 83 -20.85 -12.60 9.40
N MET A 84 -21.21 -13.88 9.33
CA MET A 84 -21.09 -14.65 8.09
C MET A 84 -21.94 -14.07 6.96
N ASP A 85 -23.17 -13.65 7.23
CA ASP A 85 -24.06 -13.02 6.26
C ASP A 85 -23.47 -11.73 5.68
N ARG A 86 -22.62 -11.04 6.45
CA ARG A 86 -21.92 -9.83 6.04
C ARG A 86 -20.60 -10.10 5.33
N MET A 87 -19.83 -11.04 5.85
CA MET A 87 -18.52 -11.39 5.29
C MET A 87 -18.66 -12.09 3.94
N LEU A 88 -19.72 -12.88 3.75
CA LEU A 88 -19.95 -13.63 2.52
C LEU A 88 -19.99 -12.74 1.25
N PRO A 89 -20.73 -11.64 1.20
CA PRO A 89 -20.62 -10.70 0.09
C PRO A 89 -19.47 -9.71 0.22
N GLY A 90 -19.05 -9.34 1.42
CA GLY A 90 -18.02 -8.31 1.67
C GLY A 90 -16.63 -8.71 1.21
N VAL A 91 -16.20 -9.93 1.55
CA VAL A 91 -14.86 -10.43 1.20
C VAL A 91 -14.67 -10.59 -0.31
N PRO A 92 -15.59 -11.20 -1.09
CA PRO A 92 -15.43 -11.28 -2.54
C PRO A 92 -15.36 -9.91 -3.23
N ILE A 93 -16.21 -8.96 -2.82
CA ILE A 93 -16.20 -7.60 -3.38
C ILE A 93 -14.86 -6.91 -3.08
N LEU A 94 -14.40 -7.01 -1.83
CA LEU A 94 -13.10 -6.47 -1.40
C LEU A 94 -11.94 -7.12 -2.17
N SER A 95 -11.98 -8.44 -2.34
CA SER A 95 -10.96 -9.21 -3.07
C SER A 95 -10.87 -8.79 -4.53
N LEU A 96 -12.02 -8.63 -5.19
CA LEU A 96 -12.09 -8.16 -6.58
C LEU A 96 -11.50 -6.73 -6.70
N PHE A 97 -11.85 -5.87 -5.76
CA PHE A 97 -11.36 -4.50 -5.73
C PHE A 97 -9.84 -4.44 -5.53
N ILE A 98 -9.30 -5.23 -4.58
CA ILE A 98 -7.87 -5.35 -4.30
C ILE A 98 -7.14 -5.87 -5.54
N PHE A 99 -7.62 -6.97 -6.13
CA PHE A 99 -7.00 -7.56 -7.31
C PHE A 99 -6.94 -6.59 -8.49
N TYR A 100 -8.06 -5.90 -8.77
CA TYR A 100 -8.11 -4.90 -9.82
C TYR A 100 -7.15 -3.74 -9.59
N THR A 101 -7.07 -3.26 -8.35
CA THR A 101 -6.19 -2.15 -7.98
C THR A 101 -4.72 -2.50 -8.09
N ILE A 102 -4.32 -3.73 -7.69
CA ILE A 102 -2.92 -4.18 -7.82
C ILE A 102 -2.53 -4.27 -9.29
N ARG A 103 -3.39 -4.86 -10.11
CA ARG A 103 -3.12 -5.03 -11.54
C ARG A 103 -2.90 -3.72 -12.29
N TYR A 104 -3.61 -2.66 -11.92
CA TYR A 104 -3.55 -1.34 -12.56
C TYR A 104 -2.86 -0.28 -11.71
N LYS A 105 -2.09 -0.67 -10.69
CA LYS A 105 -1.48 0.25 -9.72
C LYS A 105 -0.59 1.32 -10.37
N GLN A 106 0.07 1.00 -11.46
CA GLN A 106 0.98 1.92 -12.18
C GLN A 106 0.24 2.96 -13.03
N ASP A 107 -1.04 2.75 -13.31
CA ASP A 107 -1.82 3.68 -14.11
C ASP A 107 -2.12 4.96 -13.33
N ARG A 108 -1.64 6.10 -13.84
CA ARG A 108 -1.92 7.43 -13.29
C ARG A 108 -3.43 7.71 -13.17
N ARG A 109 -4.24 7.15 -14.07
CA ARG A 109 -5.70 7.26 -14.04
C ARG A 109 -6.28 6.56 -12.80
N LEU A 110 -5.76 5.39 -12.46
CA LEU A 110 -6.19 4.67 -11.27
C LEU A 110 -5.83 5.43 -9.99
N GLN A 111 -4.64 6.04 -9.92
CA GLN A 111 -4.24 6.87 -8.80
C GLN A 111 -5.18 8.06 -8.60
N MET A 112 -5.59 8.73 -9.67
CA MET A 112 -6.59 9.80 -9.60
C MET A 112 -7.96 9.28 -9.13
N LEU A 113 -8.38 8.11 -9.63
CA LEU A 113 -9.64 7.47 -9.23
C LEU A 113 -9.61 7.11 -7.74
N LEU A 114 -8.52 6.51 -7.26
CA LEU A 114 -8.33 6.18 -5.84
C LEU A 114 -8.33 7.44 -4.97
N PHE A 115 -7.73 8.53 -5.42
CA PHE A 115 -7.74 9.82 -4.72
C PHE A 115 -9.17 10.35 -4.54
N VAL A 116 -9.95 10.39 -5.63
CA VAL A 116 -11.35 10.81 -5.60
C VAL A 116 -12.17 9.87 -4.72
N LEU A 117 -11.99 8.56 -4.88
CA LEU A 117 -12.68 7.56 -4.08
C LEU A 117 -12.36 7.71 -2.59
N SER A 118 -11.09 7.89 -2.22
CA SER A 118 -10.65 8.10 -0.83
C SER A 118 -11.33 9.32 -0.21
N THR A 119 -11.38 10.42 -0.94
CA THR A 119 -12.00 11.67 -0.46
C THR A 119 -13.52 11.50 -0.32
N LEU A 120 -14.19 10.91 -1.30
CA LEU A 120 -15.65 10.68 -1.27
C LEU A 120 -16.05 9.70 -0.16
N VAL A 121 -15.35 8.57 -0.06
CA VAL A 121 -15.66 7.54 0.95
C VAL A 121 -15.39 8.07 2.35
N GLY A 122 -14.26 8.77 2.55
CA GLY A 122 -13.92 9.38 3.84
C GLY A 122 -14.95 10.43 4.27
N SER A 123 -15.31 11.35 3.38
CA SER A 123 -16.33 12.37 3.68
C SER A 123 -17.69 11.75 3.96
N ARG A 124 -18.11 10.76 3.18
CA ARG A 124 -19.39 10.07 3.38
C ARG A 124 -19.41 9.28 4.68
N MET A 125 -18.32 8.63 5.04
CA MET A 125 -18.20 7.89 6.29
C MET A 125 -18.40 8.80 7.50
N LEU A 126 -17.73 9.95 7.52
CA LEU A 126 -17.83 10.92 8.61
C LEU A 126 -19.21 11.57 8.68
N TYR A 127 -19.80 11.88 7.53
CA TYR A 127 -21.18 12.36 7.46
C TYR A 127 -22.19 11.34 8.01
N LEU A 128 -22.01 10.06 7.69
CA LEU A 128 -22.85 8.98 8.22
C LEU A 128 -22.70 8.86 9.74
N TRP A 129 -21.48 9.02 10.25
CA TRP A 129 -21.19 8.93 11.69
C TRP A 129 -21.95 9.98 12.49
N ASP A 130 -22.07 11.20 11.97
CA ASP A 130 -22.74 12.32 12.65
C ASP A 130 -24.27 12.31 12.48
N ASN A 131 -24.76 11.99 11.26
CA ASN A 131 -26.14 12.19 10.89
C ASN A 131 -26.98 10.90 10.75
N ALA A 132 -26.36 9.73 10.68
CA ALA A 132 -27.07 8.50 10.40
C ALA A 132 -27.56 7.79 11.67
N SER A 133 -28.66 7.05 11.55
CA SER A 133 -29.14 6.17 12.60
C SER A 133 -28.16 5.01 12.83
N PHE A 134 -28.10 4.51 14.07
CA PHE A 134 -27.21 3.42 14.46
C PHE A 134 -27.33 2.16 13.56
N LEU A 135 -28.51 1.87 13.03
CA LEU A 135 -28.72 0.74 12.12
C LEU A 135 -28.00 0.93 10.78
N VAL A 136 -27.94 2.16 10.28
CA VAL A 136 -27.24 2.50 9.04
C VAL A 136 -25.75 2.46 9.26
N ILE A 137 -25.27 2.99 10.39
CA ILE A 137 -23.84 2.95 10.77
C ILE A 137 -23.36 1.51 10.86
N MET A 138 -24.03 0.64 11.60
CA MET A 138 -23.65 -0.77 11.69
C MET A 138 -23.65 -1.49 10.36
N LYS A 139 -24.48 -1.04 9.41
CA LYS A 139 -24.56 -1.67 8.08
C LYS A 139 -23.53 -1.18 7.10
N GLN A 140 -23.18 0.09 7.11
CA GLN A 140 -22.38 0.73 6.08
C GLN A 140 -20.98 1.11 6.52
N CYS A 141 -20.75 1.41 7.80
CA CYS A 141 -19.44 1.84 8.26
C CYS A 141 -18.34 0.78 8.12
N PRO A 142 -18.51 -0.49 8.49
CA PRO A 142 -17.42 -1.46 8.40
C PRO A 142 -16.82 -1.58 6.99
N PRO A 143 -17.60 -1.80 5.92
CA PRO A 143 -17.03 -1.89 4.57
C PRO A 143 -16.48 -0.55 4.08
N LEU A 144 -17.10 0.59 4.43
CA LEU A 144 -16.61 1.91 4.04
C LEU A 144 -15.26 2.22 4.67
N ILE A 145 -15.08 1.94 5.97
CA ILE A 145 -13.82 2.13 6.68
C ILE A 145 -12.74 1.26 6.04
N THR A 146 -13.03 -0.01 5.77
CA THR A 146 -12.06 -0.94 5.18
C THR A 146 -11.62 -0.48 3.80
N ILE A 147 -12.56 -0.09 2.93
CA ILE A 147 -12.25 0.45 1.60
C ILE A 147 -11.47 1.75 1.71
N TRP A 148 -11.83 2.63 2.64
CA TRP A 148 -11.11 3.90 2.84
C TRP A 148 -9.67 3.68 3.28
N ILE A 149 -9.43 2.84 4.29
CA ILE A 149 -8.08 2.49 4.73
C ILE A 149 -7.28 1.90 3.55
N TYR A 150 -7.88 0.98 2.81
CA TYR A 150 -7.24 0.38 1.64
C TYR A 150 -6.85 1.42 0.59
N THR A 151 -7.76 2.33 0.22
CA THR A 151 -7.50 3.37 -0.78
C THR A 151 -6.40 4.32 -0.34
N VAL A 152 -6.37 4.73 0.93
CA VAL A 152 -5.32 5.58 1.49
C VAL A 152 -3.95 4.88 1.46
N VAL A 153 -3.90 3.59 1.79
CA VAL A 153 -2.65 2.79 1.78
C VAL A 153 -2.11 2.58 0.36
N GLN A 154 -3.00 2.47 -0.64
CA GLN A 154 -2.61 2.28 -2.04
C GLN A 154 -2.26 3.59 -2.76
N LEU A 155 -2.62 4.72 -2.19
CA LEU A 155 -2.30 6.03 -2.74
C LEU A 155 -0.82 6.38 -2.52
N ASP A 156 -0.25 7.14 -3.45
CA ASP A 156 1.05 7.78 -3.23
C ASP A 156 1.00 8.71 -2.02
N LEU A 157 2.09 8.80 -1.28
CA LEU A 157 2.18 9.56 -0.02
C LEU A 157 1.64 10.99 -0.16
N GLY A 158 1.99 11.70 -1.23
CA GLY A 158 1.53 13.07 -1.46
C GLY A 158 0.01 13.15 -1.66
N ALA A 159 -0.55 12.25 -2.47
CA ALA A 159 -1.97 12.17 -2.72
C ALA A 159 -2.75 11.70 -1.48
N ALA A 160 -2.19 10.78 -0.69
CA ALA A 160 -2.77 10.34 0.56
C ALA A 160 -2.90 11.48 1.58
N VAL A 161 -1.84 12.25 1.78
CA VAL A 161 -1.85 13.43 2.68
C VAL A 161 -2.85 14.47 2.20
N LEU A 162 -2.91 14.73 0.88
CA LEU A 162 -3.90 15.64 0.29
C LEU A 162 -5.33 15.16 0.52
N SER A 163 -5.63 13.89 0.29
CA SER A 163 -6.97 13.34 0.49
C SER A 163 -7.41 13.41 1.95
N LEU A 164 -6.51 13.09 2.89
CA LEU A 164 -6.77 13.21 4.32
C LEU A 164 -6.99 14.68 4.75
N SER A 165 -6.20 15.61 4.20
CA SER A 165 -6.37 17.04 4.46
C SER A 165 -7.72 17.56 3.95
N LEU A 166 -8.16 17.12 2.77
CA LEU A 166 -9.48 17.47 2.22
C LEU A 166 -10.61 16.92 3.08
N VAL A 167 -10.51 15.67 3.53
CA VAL A 167 -11.48 15.08 4.45
C VAL A 167 -11.50 15.83 5.79
N GLY A 168 -10.33 16.20 6.33
CA GLY A 168 -10.22 17.01 7.53
C GLY A 168 -10.85 18.41 7.38
N CYS A 169 -10.60 19.09 6.25
CA CYS A 169 -11.24 20.35 5.92
C CYS A 169 -12.77 20.22 5.82
N PHE A 170 -13.25 19.13 5.24
CA PHE A 170 -14.69 18.85 5.14
C PHE A 170 -15.32 18.70 6.53
N VAL A 171 -14.67 17.96 7.44
CA VAL A 171 -15.11 17.81 8.84
C VAL A 171 -15.19 19.15 9.55
N TRP A 172 -14.13 19.96 9.40
CA TRP A 172 -14.09 21.29 10.01
C TRP A 172 -15.15 22.24 9.45
N TRP A 173 -15.39 22.18 8.14
CA TRP A 173 -16.41 23.01 7.49
C TRP A 173 -17.85 22.65 7.96
N GLN A 174 -18.11 21.36 8.16
CA GLN A 174 -19.45 20.88 8.59
C GLN A 174 -19.67 20.94 10.12
N ASP A 175 -18.64 21.37 10.90
CA ASP A 175 -18.70 21.37 12.38
C ASP A 175 -19.11 20.00 12.96
N ILE A 176 -18.71 18.90 12.29
CA ILE A 176 -18.96 17.53 12.71
C ILE A 176 -18.20 17.29 13.99
N ARG A 177 -18.91 17.01 15.08
CA ARG A 177 -18.31 16.62 16.35
C ARG A 177 -17.88 15.16 16.28
N VAL A 178 -16.57 14.96 16.08
CA VAL A 178 -15.94 13.63 16.09
C VAL A 178 -15.71 13.17 17.51
#